data_db7a60f770e2735cf7a0ab0c122271ba
#
_entry.id   db7a60f770e2735cf7a0ab0c122271ba
#
_cell.length_a   1.000
_cell.length_b   1.000
_cell.length_c   1.000
_cell.angle_alpha   90.00
_cell.angle_beta   90.00
_cell.angle_gamma   90.00
#
_symmetry.space_group_name_H-M   'P 1'
#
loop_
_entity.id
_entity.type
_entity.pdbx_description
1 polymer ?
#
loop_
_entity_poly.entity_id
_entity_poly.type
_entity_poly.pdbx_seq_one_letter_code
_entity_poly.pdbx_strand_id
1 'polypeptide(L)'
;MHEILHFPVKVIQSKVLFVTQLLWDKEENMMSNTNDLLNRINNCYSSMSKGQKLLATYITDNYDKAVFLTAAKMGETVGVSESTVVRFATYLGYKGYPEFQRALEELVRNKLNSVQRMEVTYGRISQSKILETVLSADADKIKTTLEKIDHSAFEVAVSTILEAKNIYIVGIRSCAPLASFLGFYLNLMFDNVRLLTTNSSSELFEQMVRIGENDVIIGISFPRYSMRTLKALEFANNRSAKVITITDSIHSPMNLYS
;
A
#
# COMPACT_ATOMS: atom_id res chain seq x y z
N MET A 1 25.31 -40.35 -28.17
CA MET A 1 24.12 -40.93 -27.54
C MET A 1 23.64 -39.87 -26.52
N HIS A 2 22.70 -39.02 -26.96
CA HIS A 2 22.13 -37.98 -26.11
C HIS A 2 20.82 -38.49 -25.52
N GLU A 3 20.78 -38.79 -24.25
CA GLU A 3 19.54 -39.02 -23.54
C GLU A 3 18.86 -37.69 -23.24
N ILE A 4 17.74 -37.44 -23.93
CA ILE A 4 16.81 -36.33 -23.64
C ILE A 4 15.91 -36.78 -22.50
N LEU A 5 16.14 -36.25 -21.31
CA LEU A 5 15.26 -36.41 -20.15
C LEU A 5 13.91 -35.70 -20.44
N HIS A 6 12.91 -36.49 -20.75
CA HIS A 6 11.52 -36.04 -20.89
C HIS A 6 10.91 -35.85 -19.49
N PHE A 7 10.84 -34.62 -19.00
CA PHE A 7 10.00 -34.29 -17.85
C PHE A 7 8.53 -34.11 -18.31
N PRO A 8 7.57 -34.76 -17.64
CA PRO A 8 6.18 -34.67 -18.06
C PRO A 8 5.61 -33.27 -17.75
N VAL A 9 5.34 -32.50 -18.80
CA VAL A 9 4.79 -31.14 -18.80
C VAL A 9 3.48 -31.03 -17.98
N LYS A 10 2.69 -32.09 -17.86
CA LYS A 10 1.45 -32.13 -17.05
C LYS A 10 1.65 -31.93 -15.55
N VAL A 11 2.78 -32.32 -14.97
CA VAL A 11 3.04 -32.17 -13.53
C VAL A 11 3.41 -30.72 -13.20
N ILE A 12 4.04 -30.02 -14.13
CA ILE A 12 4.38 -28.59 -13.94
C ILE A 12 3.11 -27.73 -14.04
N GLN A 13 2.22 -28.02 -15.00
CA GLN A 13 0.95 -27.29 -15.15
C GLN A 13 0.03 -27.44 -13.94
N SER A 14 -0.09 -28.62 -13.34
CA SER A 14 -0.94 -28.82 -12.16
C SER A 14 -0.42 -28.12 -10.91
N LYS A 15 0.90 -28.05 -10.72
CA LYS A 15 1.51 -27.31 -9.60
C LYS A 15 1.41 -25.79 -9.79
N VAL A 16 1.55 -25.29 -10.99
CA VAL A 16 1.36 -23.86 -11.32
C VAL A 16 -0.10 -23.44 -11.11
N LEU A 17 -1.08 -24.25 -11.54
CA LEU A 17 -2.51 -23.99 -11.31
C LEU A 17 -2.87 -24.01 -9.81
N PHE A 18 -2.33 -24.94 -9.04
CA PHE A 18 -2.59 -25.03 -7.61
C PHE A 18 -2.00 -23.85 -6.83
N VAL A 19 -0.79 -23.39 -7.20
CA VAL A 19 -0.16 -22.21 -6.60
C VAL A 19 -0.90 -20.94 -7.00
N THR A 20 -1.39 -20.82 -8.26
CA THR A 20 -2.17 -19.67 -8.69
C THR A 20 -3.54 -19.63 -8.02
N GLN A 21 -4.19 -20.76 -7.76
CA GLN A 21 -5.46 -20.82 -7.02
C GLN A 21 -5.29 -20.42 -5.55
N LEU A 22 -4.27 -20.95 -4.88
CA LEU A 22 -3.91 -20.56 -3.50
C LEU A 22 -3.55 -19.08 -3.36
N LEU A 23 -2.93 -18.49 -4.39
CA LEU A 23 -2.60 -17.08 -4.42
C LEU A 23 -3.84 -16.22 -4.70
N TRP A 24 -4.81 -16.72 -5.48
CA TRP A 24 -6.08 -16.05 -5.75
C TRP A 24 -6.97 -16.00 -4.50
N ASP A 25 -7.10 -17.10 -3.78
CA ASP A 25 -7.87 -17.16 -2.52
C ASP A 25 -7.27 -16.28 -1.41
N LYS A 26 -5.94 -16.09 -1.43
CA LYS A 26 -5.25 -15.13 -0.56
C LYS A 26 -5.45 -13.67 -0.98
N GLU A 27 -5.64 -13.40 -2.27
CA GLU A 27 -5.97 -12.06 -2.79
C GLU A 27 -7.35 -11.58 -2.31
N GLU A 28 -8.37 -12.44 -2.33
CA GLU A 28 -9.70 -12.11 -1.80
C GLU A 28 -9.65 -11.80 -0.29
N ASN A 29 -8.88 -12.54 0.49
CA ASN A 29 -8.73 -12.31 1.92
C ASN A 29 -7.91 -11.04 2.28
N MET A 30 -6.96 -10.62 1.44
CA MET A 30 -6.19 -9.38 1.69
C MET A 30 -6.88 -8.12 1.15
N MET A 31 -7.72 -8.23 0.11
CA MET A 31 -8.61 -7.14 -0.32
C MET A 31 -9.69 -6.84 0.74
N SER A 32 -9.97 -7.77 1.66
CA SER A 32 -10.92 -7.56 2.76
C SER A 32 -10.42 -6.53 3.79
N ASN A 33 -9.12 -6.36 3.96
CA ASN A 33 -8.58 -5.38 4.92
C ASN A 33 -8.69 -3.92 4.47
N THR A 34 -8.81 -3.64 3.16
CA THR A 34 -8.99 -2.28 2.64
C THR A 34 -10.43 -1.77 2.72
N ASN A 35 -11.39 -2.65 3.02
CA ASN A 35 -12.80 -2.32 3.22
C ASN A 35 -13.25 -2.46 4.68
N ASP A 36 -12.33 -2.48 5.65
CA ASP A 36 -12.65 -2.79 7.04
C ASP A 36 -13.78 -1.91 7.60
N LEU A 37 -13.73 -0.58 7.40
CA LEU A 37 -14.78 0.33 7.90
C LEU A 37 -16.16 0.06 7.27
N LEU A 38 -16.25 -0.09 5.95
CA LEU A 38 -17.54 -0.36 5.29
C LEU A 38 -18.06 -1.76 5.62
N ASN A 39 -17.17 -2.73 5.75
CA ASN A 39 -17.55 -4.08 6.18
C ASN A 39 -18.05 -4.08 7.62
N ARG A 40 -17.41 -3.34 8.54
CA ARG A 40 -17.91 -3.17 9.92
C ARG A 40 -19.29 -2.51 9.94
N ILE A 41 -19.49 -1.45 9.15
CA ILE A 41 -20.78 -0.79 9.02
C ILE A 41 -21.83 -1.79 8.53
N ASN A 42 -21.57 -2.51 7.45
CA ASN A 42 -22.51 -3.46 6.85
C ASN A 42 -22.86 -4.61 7.80
N ASN A 43 -21.85 -5.19 8.46
CA ASN A 43 -22.05 -6.31 9.39
C ASN A 43 -22.88 -5.93 10.62
N CYS A 44 -22.77 -4.69 11.08
CA CYS A 44 -23.49 -4.20 12.24
C CYS A 44 -24.81 -3.48 11.91
N TYR A 45 -25.09 -3.19 10.62
CA TYR A 45 -26.19 -2.32 10.21
C TYR A 45 -27.56 -2.75 10.72
N SER A 46 -27.85 -4.06 10.71
CA SER A 46 -29.14 -4.60 11.16
C SER A 46 -29.43 -4.30 12.64
N SER A 47 -28.40 -4.34 13.49
CA SER A 47 -28.47 -4.13 14.94
C SER A 47 -28.30 -2.67 15.39
N MET A 48 -28.06 -1.74 14.45
CA MET A 48 -27.90 -0.33 14.73
C MET A 48 -29.21 0.35 15.15
N SER A 49 -29.09 1.31 16.08
CA SER A 49 -30.21 2.22 16.43
C SER A 49 -30.52 3.16 15.25
N LYS A 50 -31.69 3.83 15.29
CA LYS A 50 -32.14 4.75 14.24
C LYS A 50 -31.08 5.84 13.93
N GLY A 51 -30.50 6.45 14.95
CA GLY A 51 -29.45 7.48 14.78
C GLY A 51 -28.15 6.92 14.19
N GLN A 52 -27.76 5.70 14.59
CA GLN A 52 -26.59 5.02 14.03
C GLN A 52 -26.79 4.63 12.55
N LYS A 53 -28.00 4.22 12.17
CA LYS A 53 -28.35 3.93 10.77
C LYS A 53 -28.25 5.18 9.89
N LEU A 54 -28.70 6.34 10.39
CA LEU A 54 -28.55 7.61 9.69
C LEU A 54 -27.07 7.94 9.46
N LEU A 55 -26.22 7.78 10.48
CA LEU A 55 -24.77 7.98 10.36
C LEU A 55 -24.14 6.99 9.37
N ALA A 56 -24.48 5.71 9.48
CA ALA A 56 -23.98 4.68 8.57
C ALA A 56 -24.31 4.98 7.11
N THR A 57 -25.58 5.32 6.82
CA THR A 57 -26.02 5.71 5.47
C THR A 57 -25.29 6.95 4.97
N TYR A 58 -25.25 8.03 5.78
CA TYR A 58 -24.55 9.25 5.40
C TYR A 58 -23.08 9.01 5.07
N ILE A 59 -22.38 8.24 5.91
CA ILE A 59 -20.96 7.92 5.71
C ILE A 59 -20.75 7.07 4.46
N THR A 60 -21.60 6.09 4.21
CA THR A 60 -21.51 5.23 3.04
C THR A 60 -21.68 6.02 1.74
N ASP A 61 -22.62 6.96 1.73
CA ASP A 61 -22.97 7.74 0.54
C ASP A 61 -22.07 8.98 0.34
N ASN A 62 -21.46 9.51 1.42
CA ASN A 62 -20.70 10.74 1.43
C ASN A 62 -19.38 10.64 2.19
N TYR A 63 -18.68 9.50 2.09
CA TYR A 63 -17.42 9.28 2.83
C TYR A 63 -16.35 10.34 2.52
N ASP A 64 -16.35 10.89 1.31
CA ASP A 64 -15.47 11.97 0.84
C ASP A 64 -15.69 13.29 1.58
N LYS A 65 -16.92 13.56 2.03
CA LYS A 65 -17.27 14.73 2.84
C LYS A 65 -17.18 14.44 4.33
N ALA A 66 -17.59 13.24 4.73
CA ALA A 66 -17.63 12.80 6.13
C ALA A 66 -16.24 12.87 6.80
N VAL A 67 -15.18 12.58 6.05
CA VAL A 67 -13.79 12.60 6.53
C VAL A 67 -13.32 13.95 7.09
N PHE A 68 -13.89 15.06 6.61
CA PHE A 68 -13.53 16.43 7.05
C PHE A 68 -14.38 16.96 8.20
N LEU A 69 -15.39 16.22 8.62
CA LEU A 69 -16.29 16.65 9.68
C LEU A 69 -15.71 16.30 11.05
N THR A 70 -15.86 17.21 11.99
CA THR A 70 -15.70 16.89 13.42
C THR A 70 -16.92 16.09 13.89
N ALA A 71 -16.85 15.42 15.06
CA ALA A 71 -17.98 14.69 15.61
C ALA A 71 -19.22 15.57 15.78
N ALA A 72 -19.03 16.81 16.27
CA ALA A 72 -20.10 17.79 16.41
C ALA A 72 -20.72 18.15 15.06
N LYS A 73 -19.89 18.45 14.06
CA LYS A 73 -20.38 18.85 12.73
C LYS A 73 -21.02 17.71 11.96
N MET A 74 -20.54 16.49 12.13
CA MET A 74 -21.17 15.28 11.60
C MET A 74 -22.55 15.07 12.25
N GLY A 75 -22.65 15.22 13.58
CA GLY A 75 -23.92 15.15 14.29
C GLY A 75 -24.93 16.16 13.76
N GLU A 76 -24.53 17.43 13.61
CA GLU A 76 -25.35 18.48 13.03
C GLU A 76 -25.81 18.16 11.61
N THR A 77 -24.88 17.67 10.76
CA THR A 77 -25.17 17.34 9.36
C THR A 77 -26.18 16.21 9.20
N VAL A 78 -26.08 15.19 10.07
CA VAL A 78 -26.92 13.99 10.02
C VAL A 78 -28.20 14.12 10.88
N GLY A 79 -28.28 15.16 11.71
CA GLY A 79 -29.42 15.37 12.63
C GLY A 79 -29.38 14.48 13.87
N VAL A 80 -28.18 14.19 14.40
CA VAL A 80 -27.99 13.44 15.64
C VAL A 80 -27.06 14.21 16.60
N SER A 81 -27.04 13.81 17.89
CA SER A 81 -26.14 14.44 18.84
C SER A 81 -24.67 14.02 18.60
N GLU A 82 -23.72 14.88 18.97
CA GLU A 82 -22.29 14.55 18.95
C GLU A 82 -21.98 13.26 19.73
N SER A 83 -22.60 13.09 20.89
CA SER A 83 -22.45 11.87 21.70
C SER A 83 -22.92 10.60 20.98
N THR A 84 -23.89 10.73 20.05
CA THR A 84 -24.33 9.62 19.18
C THR A 84 -23.25 9.29 18.15
N VAL A 85 -22.56 10.30 17.60
CA VAL A 85 -21.44 10.11 16.66
C VAL A 85 -20.26 9.41 17.35
N VAL A 86 -19.89 9.85 18.54
CA VAL A 86 -18.82 9.21 19.32
C VAL A 86 -19.17 7.77 19.68
N ARG A 87 -20.41 7.52 20.13
CA ARG A 87 -20.89 6.15 20.41
C ARG A 87 -20.98 5.26 19.16
N PHE A 88 -21.25 5.84 18.01
CA PHE A 88 -21.21 5.11 16.74
C PHE A 88 -19.77 4.64 16.41
N ALA A 89 -18.77 5.48 16.61
CA ALA A 89 -17.37 5.08 16.43
C ALA A 89 -16.97 3.92 17.37
N THR A 90 -17.35 4.00 18.66
CA THR A 90 -17.07 2.91 19.61
C THR A 90 -17.90 1.64 19.32
N TYR A 91 -19.10 1.77 18.83
CA TYR A 91 -19.92 0.65 18.40
C TYR A 91 -19.31 -0.14 17.23
N LEU A 92 -18.60 0.56 16.31
CA LEU A 92 -17.85 -0.05 15.22
C LEU A 92 -16.49 -0.63 15.66
N GLY A 93 -16.15 -0.54 16.96
CA GLY A 93 -14.92 -1.12 17.52
C GLY A 93 -13.72 -0.17 17.55
N TYR A 94 -13.92 1.13 17.32
CA TYR A 94 -12.86 2.14 17.44
C TYR A 94 -12.81 2.69 18.88
N LYS A 95 -11.63 3.10 19.35
CA LYS A 95 -11.46 3.69 20.70
C LYS A 95 -12.16 5.04 20.87
N GLY A 96 -12.60 5.67 19.79
CA GLY A 96 -13.31 6.93 19.76
C GLY A 96 -13.33 7.56 18.38
N TYR A 97 -13.89 8.77 18.29
CA TYR A 97 -14.03 9.47 17.02
C TYR A 97 -12.70 9.75 16.29
N PRO A 98 -11.58 10.11 16.95
CA PRO A 98 -10.31 10.33 16.25
C PRO A 98 -9.75 9.09 15.54
N GLU A 99 -9.94 7.90 16.09
CA GLU A 99 -9.53 6.66 15.44
C GLU A 99 -10.46 6.29 14.28
N PHE A 100 -11.75 6.47 14.46
CA PHE A 100 -12.76 6.33 13.41
C PHE A 100 -12.50 7.29 12.23
N GLN A 101 -12.15 8.56 12.52
CA GLN A 101 -11.81 9.55 11.50
C GLN A 101 -10.59 9.13 10.68
N ARG A 102 -9.56 8.57 11.32
CA ARG A 102 -8.41 7.99 10.60
C ARG A 102 -8.80 6.84 9.67
N ALA A 103 -9.72 5.96 10.12
CA ALA A 103 -10.25 4.90 9.26
C ALA A 103 -11.07 5.45 8.07
N LEU A 104 -11.79 6.56 8.26
CA LEU A 104 -12.44 7.30 7.17
C LEU A 104 -11.41 7.90 6.20
N GLU A 105 -10.33 8.48 6.70
CA GLU A 105 -9.23 9.00 5.86
C GLU A 105 -8.59 7.90 5.01
N GLU A 106 -8.38 6.71 5.57
CA GLU A 106 -7.90 5.55 4.84
C GLU A 106 -8.89 5.09 3.77
N LEU A 107 -10.17 5.01 4.09
CA LEU A 107 -11.22 4.67 3.14
C LEU A 107 -11.24 5.63 1.94
N VAL A 108 -11.21 6.94 2.21
CA VAL A 108 -11.16 7.99 1.19
C VAL A 108 -9.89 7.87 0.36
N ARG A 109 -8.74 7.69 0.99
CA ARG A 109 -7.45 7.52 0.32
C ARG A 109 -7.45 6.32 -0.63
N ASN A 110 -8.13 5.24 -0.27
CA ASN A 110 -8.19 4.02 -1.04
C ASN A 110 -9.23 4.05 -2.18
N LYS A 111 -10.35 4.76 -1.99
CA LYS A 111 -11.46 4.81 -2.96
C LYS A 111 -11.36 5.96 -3.97
N LEU A 112 -10.76 7.09 -3.60
CA LEU A 112 -10.63 8.22 -4.53
C LEU A 112 -9.62 7.93 -5.64
N ASN A 113 -9.96 8.26 -6.87
CA ASN A 113 -8.99 8.31 -7.96
C ASN A 113 -8.02 9.52 -7.78
N SER A 114 -6.97 9.58 -8.59
CA SER A 114 -5.94 10.63 -8.44
C SER A 114 -6.49 12.05 -8.62
N VAL A 115 -7.47 12.23 -9.50
CA VAL A 115 -8.13 13.54 -9.77
C VAL A 115 -8.97 13.96 -8.56
N GLN A 116 -9.82 13.07 -8.07
CA GLN A 116 -10.65 13.32 -6.88
C GLN A 116 -9.83 13.65 -5.63
N ARG A 117 -8.65 13.01 -5.46
CA ARG A 117 -7.73 13.37 -4.37
C ARG A 117 -7.16 14.77 -4.54
N MET A 118 -6.83 15.16 -5.76
CA MET A 118 -6.41 16.55 -6.03
C MET A 118 -7.51 17.54 -5.71
N GLU A 119 -8.75 17.26 -6.11
CA GLU A 119 -9.91 18.11 -5.80
C GLU A 119 -10.14 18.25 -4.29
N VAL A 120 -10.05 17.14 -3.55
CA VAL A 120 -10.21 17.14 -2.09
C VAL A 120 -9.05 17.87 -1.40
N THR A 121 -7.82 17.69 -1.88
CA THR A 121 -6.62 18.29 -1.27
C THR A 121 -6.48 19.77 -1.66
N TYR A 122 -6.78 20.11 -2.90
CA TYR A 122 -6.50 21.43 -3.49
C TYR A 122 -7.74 22.24 -3.85
N GLY A 123 -8.93 21.66 -3.86
CA GLY A 123 -10.18 22.35 -4.28
C GLY A 123 -10.61 23.53 -3.38
N ARG A 124 -9.93 23.77 -2.25
CA ARG A 124 -10.11 24.91 -1.36
C ARG A 124 -9.03 25.98 -1.50
N ILE A 125 -8.04 25.75 -2.37
CA ILE A 125 -6.90 26.66 -2.56
C ILE A 125 -7.17 27.50 -3.79
N SER A 126 -7.05 28.82 -3.65
CA SER A 126 -7.16 29.71 -4.81
C SER A 126 -6.07 29.35 -5.84
N GLN A 127 -6.40 29.33 -7.12
CA GLN A 127 -5.46 28.99 -8.20
C GLN A 127 -4.13 29.77 -8.11
N SER A 128 -4.16 31.02 -7.64
CA SER A 128 -2.99 31.87 -7.47
C SER A 128 -2.00 31.40 -6.39
N LYS A 129 -2.43 30.52 -5.45
CA LYS A 129 -1.59 30.02 -4.35
C LYS A 129 -1.23 28.56 -4.46
N ILE A 130 -1.67 27.86 -5.52
CA ILE A 130 -1.43 26.40 -5.66
C ILE A 130 0.07 26.08 -5.65
N LEU A 131 0.87 26.80 -6.44
CA LEU A 131 2.31 26.55 -6.54
C LEU A 131 3.01 26.71 -5.18
N GLU A 132 2.76 27.82 -4.50
CA GLU A 132 3.34 28.11 -3.18
C GLU A 132 2.91 27.05 -2.15
N THR A 133 1.64 26.68 -2.14
CA THR A 133 1.11 25.65 -1.23
C THR A 133 1.72 24.28 -1.48
N VAL A 134 1.88 23.88 -2.73
CA VAL A 134 2.49 22.58 -3.08
C VAL A 134 3.97 22.55 -2.67
N LEU A 135 4.74 23.59 -3.04
CA LEU A 135 6.17 23.64 -2.69
C LEU A 135 6.39 23.71 -1.18
N SER A 136 5.57 24.48 -0.46
CA SER A 136 5.66 24.52 1.01
C SER A 136 5.34 23.16 1.65
N ALA A 137 4.29 22.49 1.17
CA ALA A 137 3.93 21.16 1.66
C ALA A 137 5.01 20.12 1.38
N ASP A 138 5.69 20.20 0.24
CA ASP A 138 6.79 19.29 -0.10
C ASP A 138 8.04 19.59 0.74
N ALA A 139 8.36 20.86 1.00
CA ALA A 139 9.43 21.27 1.91
C ALA A 139 9.18 20.73 3.34
N ASP A 140 7.95 20.83 3.85
CA ASP A 140 7.57 20.31 5.17
C ASP A 140 7.67 18.78 5.23
N LYS A 141 7.33 18.07 4.16
CA LYS A 141 7.50 16.61 4.07
C LYS A 141 8.98 16.22 4.12
N ILE A 142 9.86 16.96 3.40
CA ILE A 142 11.30 16.71 3.43
C ILE A 142 11.85 16.90 4.86
N LYS A 143 11.47 17.97 5.55
CA LYS A 143 11.86 18.22 6.95
C LYS A 143 11.38 17.09 7.86
N THR A 144 10.11 16.69 7.74
CA THR A 144 9.54 15.60 8.53
C THR A 144 10.25 14.26 8.26
N THR A 145 10.66 14.01 7.03
CA THR A 145 11.44 12.82 6.69
C THR A 145 12.81 12.85 7.36
N LEU A 146 13.50 13.99 7.31
CA LEU A 146 14.80 14.17 7.96
C LEU A 146 14.74 13.93 9.48
N GLU A 147 13.65 14.38 10.11
CA GLU A 147 13.44 14.22 11.55
C GLU A 147 13.09 12.79 11.99
N LYS A 148 12.49 12.00 11.08
CA LYS A 148 11.93 10.67 11.39
C LYS A 148 12.67 9.51 10.77
N ILE A 149 13.63 9.76 9.87
CA ILE A 149 14.36 8.69 9.21
C ILE A 149 15.19 7.90 10.21
N ASP A 150 15.12 6.58 10.11
CA ASP A 150 15.99 5.69 10.86
C ASP A 150 17.36 5.61 10.16
N HIS A 151 18.33 6.32 10.70
CA HIS A 151 19.70 6.34 10.16
C HIS A 151 20.35 4.96 10.19
N SER A 152 20.08 4.15 11.23
CA SER A 152 20.63 2.80 11.32
C SER A 152 20.07 1.89 10.22
N ALA A 153 18.76 1.94 9.97
CA ALA A 153 18.14 1.20 8.88
C ALA A 153 18.68 1.64 7.50
N PHE A 154 18.96 2.94 7.34
CA PHE A 154 19.58 3.46 6.10
C PHE A 154 21.00 2.90 5.90
N GLU A 155 21.84 2.91 6.91
CA GLU A 155 23.21 2.37 6.85
C GLU A 155 23.20 0.85 6.55
N VAL A 156 22.29 0.11 7.18
CA VAL A 156 22.10 -1.33 6.91
C VAL A 156 21.68 -1.55 5.46
N ALA A 157 20.76 -0.74 4.94
CA ALA A 157 20.31 -0.85 3.56
C ALA A 157 21.47 -0.59 2.57
N VAL A 158 22.28 0.45 2.83
CA VAL A 158 23.46 0.76 2.00
C VAL A 158 24.45 -0.42 2.02
N SER A 159 24.81 -0.93 3.19
CA SER A 159 25.74 -2.07 3.33
C SER A 159 25.19 -3.30 2.60
N THR A 160 23.88 -3.57 2.74
CA THR A 160 23.22 -4.70 2.06
C THR A 160 23.31 -4.58 0.53
N ILE A 161 23.15 -3.37 -0.03
CA ILE A 161 23.28 -3.14 -1.47
C ILE A 161 24.73 -3.36 -1.94
N LEU A 162 25.70 -2.87 -1.17
CA LEU A 162 27.13 -2.99 -1.51
C LEU A 162 27.63 -4.45 -1.51
N GLU A 163 27.07 -5.30 -0.66
CA GLU A 163 27.44 -6.71 -0.50
C GLU A 163 26.67 -7.66 -1.44
N ALA A 164 25.57 -7.17 -2.06
CA ALA A 164 24.67 -7.99 -2.84
C ALA A 164 25.32 -8.53 -4.12
N LYS A 165 25.11 -9.82 -4.40
CA LYS A 165 25.49 -10.45 -5.67
C LYS A 165 24.65 -9.96 -6.84
N ASN A 166 23.33 -9.78 -6.65
CA ASN A 166 22.43 -9.15 -7.60
C ASN A 166 21.49 -8.21 -6.86
N ILE A 167 21.17 -7.08 -7.49
CA ILE A 167 20.24 -6.07 -6.96
C ILE A 167 19.00 -6.07 -7.83
N TYR A 168 17.87 -6.52 -7.26
CA TYR A 168 16.58 -6.47 -7.92
C TYR A 168 15.82 -5.24 -7.47
N ILE A 169 15.16 -4.54 -8.40
CA ILE A 169 14.38 -3.33 -8.08
C ILE A 169 12.97 -3.52 -8.63
N VAL A 170 11.97 -3.35 -7.78
CA VAL A 170 10.56 -3.45 -8.16
C VAL A 170 9.77 -2.23 -7.70
N GLY A 171 9.10 -1.59 -8.64
CA GLY A 171 8.13 -0.54 -8.40
C GLY A 171 7.11 -0.57 -9.52
N ILE A 172 5.81 -0.62 -9.19
CA ILE A 172 4.75 -0.83 -10.18
C ILE A 172 3.81 0.37 -10.20
N ARG A 173 3.20 0.66 -11.36
CA ARG A 173 2.32 1.82 -11.62
C ARG A 173 3.06 3.14 -11.38
N SER A 174 2.58 4.00 -10.46
CA SER A 174 3.18 5.29 -10.13
C SER A 174 4.59 5.18 -9.52
N CYS A 175 4.97 4.01 -9.00
CA CYS A 175 6.29 3.76 -8.46
C CYS A 175 7.29 3.26 -9.52
N ALA A 176 6.82 2.88 -10.73
CA ALA A 176 7.72 2.44 -11.81
C ALA A 176 8.75 3.50 -12.24
N PRO A 177 8.41 4.79 -12.39
CA PRO A 177 9.40 5.83 -12.66
C PRO A 177 10.47 5.96 -11.57
N LEU A 178 10.10 5.80 -10.30
CA LEU A 178 11.04 5.85 -9.17
C LEU A 178 11.99 4.65 -9.19
N ALA A 179 11.46 3.45 -9.47
CA ALA A 179 12.27 2.24 -9.64
C ALA A 179 13.23 2.38 -10.83
N SER A 180 12.77 2.94 -11.95
CA SER A 180 13.60 3.18 -13.13
C SER A 180 14.70 4.22 -12.85
N PHE A 181 14.37 5.29 -12.12
CA PHE A 181 15.34 6.31 -11.71
C PHE A 181 16.43 5.70 -10.80
N LEU A 182 16.03 4.96 -9.77
CA LEU A 182 16.98 4.28 -8.89
C LEU A 182 17.82 3.26 -9.67
N GLY A 183 17.19 2.45 -10.53
CA GLY A 183 17.85 1.47 -11.36
C GLY A 183 18.89 2.09 -12.31
N PHE A 184 18.57 3.24 -12.88
CA PHE A 184 19.53 3.97 -13.73
C PHE A 184 20.82 4.31 -12.96
N TYR A 185 20.69 4.93 -11.78
CA TYR A 185 21.86 5.32 -11.00
C TYR A 185 22.63 4.13 -10.43
N LEU A 186 21.94 3.08 -9.98
CA LEU A 186 22.61 1.88 -9.50
C LEU A 186 23.36 1.16 -10.63
N ASN A 187 22.83 1.13 -11.87
CA ASN A 187 23.54 0.57 -13.03
C ASN A 187 24.81 1.33 -13.43
N LEU A 188 24.98 2.59 -12.99
CA LEU A 188 26.27 3.29 -13.18
C LEU A 188 27.35 2.83 -12.20
N MET A 189 26.95 2.18 -11.11
CA MET A 189 27.86 1.76 -10.02
C MET A 189 28.02 0.24 -9.94
N PHE A 190 27.05 -0.54 -10.41
CA PHE A 190 27.00 -1.99 -10.28
C PHE A 190 26.61 -2.65 -11.60
N ASP A 191 27.27 -3.74 -11.95
CA ASP A 191 27.02 -4.51 -13.20
C ASP A 191 25.84 -5.50 -13.08
N ASN A 192 25.29 -5.66 -11.88
CA ASN A 192 24.38 -6.75 -11.47
C ASN A 192 22.98 -6.25 -11.08
N VAL A 193 22.55 -5.11 -11.59
CA VAL A 193 21.24 -4.52 -11.31
C VAL A 193 20.18 -5.06 -12.26
N ARG A 194 19.03 -5.46 -11.72
CA ARG A 194 17.87 -6.01 -12.45
C ARG A 194 16.61 -5.23 -12.13
N LEU A 195 16.19 -4.42 -13.07
CA LEU A 195 14.95 -3.67 -12.95
C LEU A 195 13.76 -4.53 -13.43
N LEU A 196 12.80 -4.78 -12.53
CA LEU A 196 11.60 -5.55 -12.79
C LEU A 196 10.50 -4.61 -13.31
N THR A 197 10.31 -4.57 -14.64
CA THR A 197 9.45 -3.57 -15.32
C THR A 197 8.13 -4.13 -15.83
N THR A 198 7.87 -5.42 -15.66
CA THR A 198 6.69 -6.06 -16.22
C THR A 198 5.40 -5.76 -15.46
N ASN A 199 4.29 -5.73 -16.20
CA ASN A 199 2.94 -5.66 -15.64
C ASN A 199 2.28 -7.05 -15.49
N SER A 200 2.94 -8.12 -15.93
CA SER A 200 2.50 -9.50 -15.76
C SER A 200 3.05 -10.09 -14.47
N SER A 201 2.19 -10.70 -13.65
CA SER A 201 2.64 -11.34 -12.41
C SER A 201 3.50 -12.58 -12.69
N SER A 202 3.16 -13.38 -13.72
CA SER A 202 3.95 -14.56 -14.10
C SER A 202 5.35 -14.17 -14.57
N GLU A 203 5.44 -13.18 -15.45
CA GLU A 203 6.72 -12.69 -15.96
C GLU A 203 7.59 -12.06 -14.85
N LEU A 204 6.96 -11.40 -13.87
CA LEU A 204 7.66 -10.87 -12.69
C LEU A 204 8.38 -11.99 -11.92
N PHE A 205 7.70 -13.10 -11.67
CA PHE A 205 8.30 -14.26 -10.99
C PHE A 205 9.35 -14.97 -11.85
N GLU A 206 9.16 -15.05 -13.16
CA GLU A 206 10.16 -15.59 -14.08
C GLU A 206 11.47 -14.78 -14.03
N GLN A 207 11.39 -13.45 -14.01
CA GLN A 207 12.55 -12.57 -13.87
C GLN A 207 13.26 -12.75 -12.52
N MET A 208 12.55 -13.18 -11.48
CA MET A 208 13.06 -13.38 -10.12
C MET A 208 13.37 -14.85 -9.79
N VAL A 209 13.21 -15.78 -10.72
CA VAL A 209 13.33 -17.24 -10.45
C VAL A 209 14.65 -17.65 -9.80
N ARG A 210 15.73 -16.89 -10.05
CA ARG A 210 17.08 -17.16 -9.54
C ARG A 210 17.46 -16.36 -8.30
N ILE A 211 16.55 -15.57 -7.75
CA ILE A 211 16.82 -14.77 -6.54
C ILE A 211 17.10 -15.70 -5.34
N GLY A 212 18.05 -15.33 -4.51
CA GLY A 212 18.47 -16.16 -3.35
C GLY A 212 19.19 -15.35 -2.28
N GLU A 213 19.79 -16.05 -1.32
CA GLU A 213 20.36 -15.52 -0.07
C GLU A 213 21.41 -14.41 -0.23
N ASN A 214 22.16 -14.44 -1.35
CA ASN A 214 23.20 -13.46 -1.64
C ASN A 214 22.68 -12.26 -2.47
N ASP A 215 21.40 -12.19 -2.72
CA ASP A 215 20.77 -11.14 -3.50
C ASP A 215 19.98 -10.18 -2.61
N VAL A 216 19.72 -8.98 -3.11
CA VAL A 216 18.84 -8.01 -2.48
C VAL A 216 17.71 -7.62 -3.44
N ILE A 217 16.51 -7.43 -2.90
CA ILE A 217 15.41 -6.81 -3.61
C ILE A 217 15.03 -5.48 -2.95
N ILE A 218 14.91 -4.43 -3.76
CA ILE A 218 14.44 -3.11 -3.34
C ILE A 218 13.02 -2.93 -3.86
N GLY A 219 12.04 -2.89 -2.96
CA GLY A 219 10.63 -2.67 -3.28
C GLY A 219 10.20 -1.23 -3.02
N ILE A 220 9.60 -0.58 -4.02
CA ILE A 220 9.08 0.78 -3.91
C ILE A 220 7.56 0.75 -4.03
N SER A 221 6.84 1.12 -2.98
CA SER A 221 5.37 1.22 -3.01
C SER A 221 4.86 2.13 -1.91
N PHE A 222 3.83 2.93 -2.24
CA PHE A 222 3.19 3.89 -1.36
C PHE A 222 1.68 3.57 -1.24
N PRO A 223 0.89 4.29 -0.42
CA PRO A 223 -0.53 4.00 -0.18
C PRO A 223 -1.32 3.63 -1.43
N ARG A 224 -2.19 2.63 -1.29
CA ARG A 224 -2.73 1.72 -2.30
C ARG A 224 -1.65 0.79 -2.83
N TYR A 225 -0.86 0.28 -1.89
CA TYR A 225 0.27 -0.60 -2.14
C TYR A 225 -0.02 -1.63 -3.23
N SER A 226 0.95 -1.82 -4.13
CA SER A 226 0.80 -2.79 -5.20
C SER A 226 0.92 -4.21 -4.68
N MET A 227 -0.13 -5.02 -4.83
CA MET A 227 -0.10 -6.43 -4.48
C MET A 227 1.01 -7.19 -5.22
N ARG A 228 1.33 -6.79 -6.45
CA ARG A 228 2.44 -7.40 -7.19
C ARG A 228 3.77 -7.10 -6.56
N THR A 229 3.98 -5.86 -6.08
CA THR A 229 5.19 -5.51 -5.33
C THR A 229 5.28 -6.32 -4.05
N LEU A 230 4.19 -6.43 -3.27
CA LEU A 230 4.15 -7.23 -2.05
C LEU A 230 4.47 -8.70 -2.31
N LYS A 231 3.86 -9.31 -3.34
CA LYS A 231 4.15 -10.70 -3.73
C LYS A 231 5.59 -10.91 -4.21
N ALA A 232 6.19 -9.92 -4.86
CA ALA A 232 7.59 -9.97 -5.24
C ALA A 232 8.51 -9.98 -4.01
N LEU A 233 8.21 -9.14 -3.01
CA LEU A 233 8.95 -9.11 -1.74
C LEU A 233 8.78 -10.42 -0.95
N GLU A 234 7.54 -10.92 -0.85
CA GLU A 234 7.24 -12.22 -0.23
C GLU A 234 8.02 -13.35 -0.90
N PHE A 235 8.04 -13.39 -2.22
CA PHE A 235 8.78 -14.40 -2.98
C PHE A 235 10.28 -14.32 -2.71
N ALA A 236 10.86 -13.12 -2.71
CA ALA A 236 12.27 -12.91 -2.42
C ALA A 236 12.63 -13.31 -0.98
N ASN A 237 11.82 -12.92 0.00
CA ASN A 237 11.98 -13.29 1.39
C ASN A 237 11.91 -14.80 1.60
N ASN A 238 10.97 -15.51 0.95
CA ASN A 238 10.87 -16.96 0.97
C ASN A 238 12.07 -17.68 0.33
N ARG A 239 12.89 -16.95 -0.43
CA ARG A 239 14.16 -17.41 -1.02
C ARG A 239 15.38 -16.95 -0.23
N SER A 240 15.17 -16.42 0.98
CA SER A 240 16.21 -15.89 1.87
C SER A 240 16.99 -14.69 1.31
N ALA A 241 16.49 -14.04 0.25
CA ALA A 241 17.06 -12.81 -0.24
C ALA A 241 16.82 -11.67 0.76
N LYS A 242 17.75 -10.71 0.81
CA LYS A 242 17.57 -9.50 1.63
C LYS A 242 16.51 -8.62 1.00
N VAL A 243 15.66 -8.00 1.85
CA VAL A 243 14.56 -7.14 1.40
C VAL A 243 14.76 -5.74 1.95
N ILE A 244 14.76 -4.76 1.06
CA ILE A 244 14.76 -3.32 1.39
C ILE A 244 13.45 -2.73 0.89
N THR A 245 12.77 -1.95 1.74
CA THR A 245 11.51 -1.31 1.37
C THR A 245 11.63 0.22 1.39
N ILE A 246 11.17 0.87 0.32
CA ILE A 246 10.99 2.33 0.26
C ILE A 246 9.49 2.59 0.28
N THR A 247 9.00 3.12 1.40
CA THR A 247 7.58 3.30 1.66
C THR A 247 7.32 4.53 2.53
N ASP A 248 6.06 4.83 2.82
CA ASP A 248 5.64 6.06 3.52
C ASP A 248 5.51 5.90 5.05
N SER A 249 5.50 4.68 5.56
CA SER A 249 5.20 4.43 6.96
C SER A 249 5.81 3.12 7.46
N ILE A 250 6.20 3.11 8.74
CA ILE A 250 6.59 1.88 9.47
C ILE A 250 5.43 0.87 9.57
N HIS A 251 4.18 1.31 9.37
CA HIS A 251 2.99 0.45 9.34
C HIS A 251 2.62 -0.03 7.93
N SER A 252 3.47 0.24 6.94
CA SER A 252 3.29 -0.26 5.59
C SER A 252 3.26 -1.79 5.57
N PRO A 253 2.37 -2.43 4.79
CA PRO A 253 2.38 -3.88 4.63
C PRO A 253 3.67 -4.40 3.98
N MET A 254 4.48 -3.53 3.39
CA MET A 254 5.79 -3.91 2.84
C MET A 254 6.79 -4.30 3.92
N ASN A 255 6.67 -3.73 5.13
CA ASN A 255 7.56 -3.99 6.26
C ASN A 255 7.36 -5.38 6.90
N LEU A 256 6.41 -6.18 6.40
CA LEU A 256 6.29 -7.58 6.80
C LEU A 256 7.44 -8.45 6.29
N TYR A 257 8.20 -7.95 5.31
CA TYR A 257 9.24 -8.72 4.60
C TYR A 257 10.63 -8.08 4.70
N SER A 258 10.74 -6.86 5.24
CA SER A 258 12.02 -6.13 5.37
C SER A 258 12.61 -6.22 6.77
#